data_792cf754a70c60def28ebc43c7878cd4
#
_entry.id   792cf754a70c60def28ebc43c7878cd4
#
_cell.length_a   1.000
_cell.length_b   1.000
_cell.length_c   1.000
_cell.angle_alpha   90.00
_cell.angle_beta   90.00
_cell.angle_gamma   90.00
#
_symmetry.space_group_name_H-M   'P 1'
#
loop_
_entity.id
_entity.type
_entity.pdbx_description
1 polymer ?
#
loop_
_entity_poly.entity_id
_entity_poly.type
_entity_poly.pdbx_seq_one_letter_code
_entity_poly.pdbx_strand_id
1 'polypeptide(L)'
;RHSLADTETIILGVDRLDYTKGILQRLLAFEELLESGALDPNDVVLVQVATPSRERIEHYRTARHAVEQAVGRINGRFGSIGRPVVHYVHRSISKDQLMGIYAAADVMLITAFKDGMNLVAKEYVACHGDGSGALVLSEFAGAAVELNQAFLCNPHDIESIKKQLLAAVTELRSAPEETRERMEAMHQQVVEHDVEAWAKSFLTCLERHA
;
A
#
# COMPACT_ATOMS: atom_id res chain seq x y z
N ARG A 1 12.75 -3.94 -10.21
CA ARG A 1 12.70 -3.22 -11.52
C ARG A 1 13.27 -4.01 -12.70
N HIS A 2 14.21 -4.93 -12.55
CA HIS A 2 14.80 -5.68 -13.69
C HIS A 2 13.82 -6.50 -14.57
N SER A 3 12.60 -6.74 -14.10
CA SER A 3 11.56 -7.48 -14.85
C SER A 3 10.36 -6.62 -15.27
N LEU A 4 10.34 -5.34 -14.91
CA LEU A 4 9.30 -4.36 -15.25
C LEU A 4 9.90 -3.27 -16.13
N ALA A 5 9.13 -2.68 -17.02
CA ALA A 5 9.59 -1.57 -17.83
C ALA A 5 9.93 -0.36 -16.93
N ASP A 6 11.01 0.37 -17.23
CA ASP A 6 11.47 1.50 -16.42
C ASP A 6 10.45 2.66 -16.33
N THR A 7 9.43 2.64 -17.18
CA THR A 7 8.36 3.66 -17.26
C THR A 7 7.10 3.27 -16.50
N GLU A 8 6.99 2.05 -15.99
CA GLU A 8 5.81 1.59 -15.26
C GLU A 8 5.76 2.16 -13.85
N THR A 9 4.61 2.70 -13.46
CA THR A 9 4.33 3.04 -12.06
C THR A 9 3.99 1.77 -11.28
N ILE A 10 4.82 1.45 -10.29
CA ILE A 10 4.64 0.27 -9.43
C ILE A 10 3.77 0.65 -8.23
N ILE A 11 2.53 0.16 -8.23
CA ILE A 11 1.63 0.23 -7.09
C ILE A 11 1.83 -1.02 -6.24
N LEU A 12 2.06 -0.88 -4.95
CA LEU A 12 2.38 -1.98 -4.04
C LEU A 12 1.35 -2.13 -2.93
N GLY A 13 0.86 -3.33 -2.73
CA GLY A 13 0.13 -3.74 -1.54
C GLY A 13 0.88 -4.84 -0.80
N VAL A 14 1.07 -4.69 0.50
CA VAL A 14 1.72 -5.70 1.35
C VAL A 14 0.88 -5.94 2.58
N ASP A 15 0.33 -7.15 2.69
CA ASP A 15 -0.54 -7.52 3.82
C ASP A 15 -0.39 -9.00 4.17
N ARG A 16 -0.80 -9.36 5.37
CA ARG A 16 -1.24 -10.72 5.61
C ARG A 16 -2.56 -10.94 4.85
N LEU A 17 -2.77 -12.12 4.30
CA LEU A 17 -4.04 -12.44 3.68
C LEU A 17 -5.13 -12.54 4.76
N ASP A 18 -5.78 -11.44 5.01
CA ASP A 18 -6.78 -11.23 6.06
C ASP A 18 -7.90 -10.35 5.49
N TYR A 19 -9.15 -10.73 5.73
CA TYR A 19 -10.33 -9.99 5.25
C TYR A 19 -10.39 -8.55 5.76
N THR A 20 -9.74 -8.24 6.90
CA THR A 20 -9.67 -6.88 7.46
C THR A 20 -8.75 -5.94 6.69
N LYS A 21 -7.94 -6.45 5.76
CA LYS A 21 -6.94 -5.66 5.02
C LYS A 21 -7.48 -5.02 3.74
N GLY A 22 -8.72 -5.34 3.34
CA GLY A 22 -9.35 -4.72 2.18
C GLY A 22 -8.63 -5.00 0.85
N ILE A 23 -7.95 -6.15 0.73
CA ILE A 23 -7.21 -6.51 -0.49
C ILE A 23 -8.14 -6.59 -1.70
N LEU A 24 -9.34 -7.16 -1.52
CA LEU A 24 -10.32 -7.24 -2.61
C LEU A 24 -10.76 -5.85 -3.07
N GLN A 25 -11.04 -4.93 -2.14
CA GLN A 25 -11.44 -3.55 -2.46
C GLN A 25 -10.35 -2.80 -3.23
N ARG A 26 -9.09 -3.01 -2.86
CA ARG A 26 -7.93 -2.51 -3.59
C ARG A 26 -7.90 -2.99 -5.04
N LEU A 27 -8.10 -4.30 -5.24
CA LEU A 27 -8.15 -4.89 -6.57
C LEU A 27 -9.33 -4.38 -7.39
N LEU A 28 -10.51 -4.24 -6.79
CA LEU A 28 -11.70 -3.70 -7.45
C LEU A 28 -11.50 -2.23 -7.86
N ALA A 29 -10.97 -1.40 -6.97
CA ALA A 29 -10.65 -0.02 -7.28
C ALA A 29 -9.64 0.10 -8.44
N PHE A 30 -8.61 -0.74 -8.43
CA PHE A 30 -7.62 -0.79 -9.52
C PHE A 30 -8.26 -1.25 -10.83
N GLU A 31 -9.10 -2.30 -10.81
CA GLU A 31 -9.83 -2.79 -11.97
C GLU A 31 -10.70 -1.70 -12.62
N GLU A 32 -11.48 -0.98 -11.80
CA GLU A 32 -12.35 0.09 -12.29
C GLU A 32 -11.58 1.29 -12.87
N LEU A 33 -10.40 1.60 -12.33
CA LEU A 33 -9.52 2.64 -12.91
C LEU A 33 -8.96 2.23 -14.27
N LEU A 34 -8.62 0.95 -14.45
CA LEU A 34 -8.23 0.41 -15.76
C LEU A 34 -9.41 0.40 -16.74
N GLU A 35 -10.59 -0.03 -16.28
CA GLU A 35 -11.80 -0.13 -17.11
C GLU A 35 -12.27 1.23 -17.63
N SER A 36 -12.19 2.26 -16.79
CA SER A 36 -12.53 3.63 -17.16
C SER A 36 -11.47 4.32 -18.04
N GLY A 37 -10.28 3.71 -18.19
CA GLY A 37 -9.15 4.32 -18.90
C GLY A 37 -8.47 5.44 -18.11
N ALA A 38 -8.80 5.61 -16.83
CA ALA A 38 -8.12 6.58 -15.96
C ALA A 38 -6.67 6.17 -15.64
N LEU A 39 -6.39 4.87 -15.65
CA LEU A 39 -5.04 4.30 -15.65
C LEU A 39 -4.84 3.47 -16.92
N ASP A 40 -3.70 3.63 -17.59
CA ASP A 40 -3.32 2.80 -18.73
C ASP A 40 -2.64 1.50 -18.22
N PRO A 41 -3.12 0.31 -18.59
CA PRO A 41 -2.49 -0.94 -18.21
C PRO A 41 -1.05 -1.11 -18.73
N ASN A 42 -0.62 -0.25 -19.67
CA ASN A 42 0.76 -0.20 -20.13
C ASN A 42 1.68 0.66 -19.26
N ASP A 43 1.13 1.50 -18.41
CA ASP A 43 1.88 2.48 -17.61
C ASP A 43 1.89 2.17 -16.12
N VAL A 44 1.09 1.18 -15.69
CA VAL A 44 0.95 0.84 -14.27
C VAL A 44 0.97 -0.67 -14.06
N VAL A 45 1.45 -1.07 -12.90
CA VAL A 45 1.39 -2.46 -12.43
C VAL A 45 1.08 -2.50 -10.95
N LEU A 46 0.19 -3.40 -10.54
CA LEU A 46 -0.09 -3.65 -9.12
C LEU A 46 0.66 -4.90 -8.65
N VAL A 47 1.54 -4.74 -7.69
CA VAL A 47 2.21 -5.84 -6.99
C VAL A 47 1.51 -6.07 -5.66
N GLN A 48 0.84 -7.21 -5.50
CA GLN A 48 0.18 -7.59 -4.25
C GLN A 48 0.93 -8.72 -3.58
N VAL A 49 1.58 -8.41 -2.46
CA VAL A 49 2.14 -9.41 -1.55
C VAL A 49 1.10 -9.74 -0.51
N ALA A 50 0.67 -11.01 -0.47
CA ALA A 50 -0.33 -11.52 0.46
C ALA A 50 0.26 -12.69 1.26
N THR A 51 0.83 -12.40 2.44
CA THR A 51 1.42 -13.43 3.29
C THR A 51 0.33 -14.36 3.84
N PRO A 52 0.49 -15.70 3.72
CA PRO A 52 -0.47 -16.66 4.26
C PRO A 52 -0.77 -16.42 5.74
N SER A 53 -2.04 -16.45 6.12
CA SER A 53 -2.50 -16.28 7.50
C SER A 53 -3.72 -17.14 7.75
N ARG A 54 -3.74 -17.85 8.87
CA ARG A 54 -4.90 -18.58 9.40
C ARG A 54 -5.67 -19.41 8.37
N GLU A 55 -4.99 -20.05 7.41
CA GLU A 55 -5.56 -20.77 6.26
C GLU A 55 -6.55 -21.90 6.59
N ARG A 56 -6.58 -22.36 7.85
CA ARG A 56 -7.54 -23.38 8.33
C ARG A 56 -8.92 -22.82 8.62
N ILE A 57 -9.08 -21.49 8.69
CA ILE A 57 -10.34 -20.79 9.00
C ILE A 57 -11.06 -20.48 7.69
N GLU A 58 -12.34 -20.84 7.61
CA GLU A 58 -13.14 -20.74 6.38
C GLU A 58 -13.21 -19.30 5.81
N HIS A 59 -13.42 -18.29 6.65
CA HIS A 59 -13.45 -16.89 6.21
C HIS A 59 -12.17 -16.45 5.51
N TYR A 60 -11.00 -16.95 5.94
CA TYR A 60 -9.71 -16.65 5.30
C TYR A 60 -9.58 -17.34 3.94
N ARG A 61 -10.09 -18.57 3.81
CA ARG A 61 -10.13 -19.30 2.52
C ARG A 61 -11.05 -18.60 1.53
N THR A 62 -12.23 -18.17 1.98
CA THR A 62 -13.17 -17.41 1.15
C THR A 62 -12.55 -16.10 0.66
N ALA A 63 -11.91 -15.33 1.55
CA ALA A 63 -11.20 -14.12 1.18
C ALA A 63 -10.08 -14.40 0.15
N ARG A 64 -9.31 -15.47 0.34
CA ARG A 64 -8.27 -15.90 -0.60
C ARG A 64 -8.86 -16.19 -1.98
N HIS A 65 -9.91 -16.99 -2.07
CA HIS A 65 -10.56 -17.31 -3.34
C HIS A 65 -11.07 -16.06 -4.06
N ALA A 66 -11.69 -15.13 -3.34
CA ALA A 66 -12.17 -13.89 -3.92
C ALA A 66 -11.02 -13.03 -4.49
N VAL A 67 -9.89 -12.94 -3.78
CA VAL A 67 -8.69 -12.24 -4.23
C VAL A 67 -8.10 -12.92 -5.48
N GLU A 68 -7.91 -14.25 -5.45
CA GLU A 68 -7.35 -15.01 -6.58
C GLU A 68 -8.24 -14.93 -7.83
N GLN A 69 -9.57 -14.95 -7.66
CA GLN A 69 -10.52 -14.75 -8.76
C GLN A 69 -10.41 -13.34 -9.34
N ALA A 70 -10.33 -12.31 -8.51
CA ALA A 70 -10.15 -10.93 -8.95
C ALA A 70 -8.85 -10.76 -9.73
N VAL A 71 -7.73 -11.27 -9.22
CA VAL A 71 -6.43 -11.25 -9.91
C VAL A 71 -6.51 -11.92 -11.29
N GLY A 72 -7.10 -13.13 -11.36
CA GLY A 72 -7.27 -13.85 -12.61
C GLY A 72 -8.13 -13.08 -13.62
N ARG A 73 -9.23 -12.48 -13.16
CA ARG A 73 -10.14 -11.67 -14.01
C ARG A 73 -9.43 -10.41 -14.52
N ILE A 74 -8.76 -9.67 -13.66
CA ILE A 74 -8.06 -8.43 -14.03
C ILE A 74 -6.96 -8.72 -15.06
N ASN A 75 -6.12 -9.71 -14.80
CA ASN A 75 -5.06 -10.10 -15.72
C ASN A 75 -5.60 -10.63 -17.05
N GLY A 76 -6.73 -11.36 -17.04
CA GLY A 76 -7.38 -11.84 -18.26
C GLY A 76 -8.00 -10.74 -19.13
N ARG A 77 -8.40 -9.61 -18.51
CA ARG A 77 -9.01 -8.47 -19.22
C ARG A 77 -7.98 -7.46 -19.70
N PHE A 78 -6.99 -7.14 -18.89
CA PHE A 78 -6.08 -6.00 -19.10
C PHE A 78 -4.62 -6.41 -19.29
N GLY A 79 -4.23 -7.64 -18.92
CA GLY A 79 -2.88 -8.15 -19.15
C GLY A 79 -2.66 -8.61 -20.58
N SER A 80 -1.40 -8.74 -20.96
CA SER A 80 -0.95 -9.37 -22.21
C SER A 80 -0.01 -10.53 -21.93
N ILE A 81 0.31 -11.34 -22.95
CA ILE A 81 1.21 -12.47 -22.80
C ILE A 81 2.59 -12.00 -22.27
N GLY A 82 2.98 -12.55 -21.13
CA GLY A 82 4.23 -12.19 -20.45
C GLY A 82 4.20 -10.88 -19.65
N ARG A 83 3.07 -10.15 -19.66
CA ARG A 83 2.91 -8.88 -18.95
C ARG A 83 1.57 -8.80 -18.19
N PRO A 84 1.47 -9.43 -17.02
CA PRO A 84 0.31 -9.26 -16.14
C PRO A 84 0.29 -7.84 -15.57
N VAL A 85 -0.90 -7.26 -15.41
CA VAL A 85 -1.08 -5.96 -14.75
C VAL A 85 -1.17 -6.08 -13.22
N VAL A 86 -1.41 -7.30 -12.72
CA VAL A 86 -1.36 -7.63 -11.28
C VAL A 86 -0.39 -8.78 -11.06
N HIS A 87 0.68 -8.52 -10.30
CA HIS A 87 1.57 -9.55 -9.77
C HIS A 87 1.12 -9.95 -8.38
N TYR A 88 0.57 -11.14 -8.25
CA TYR A 88 0.11 -11.68 -6.98
C TYR A 88 1.11 -12.66 -6.39
N VAL A 89 1.60 -12.36 -5.18
CA VAL A 89 2.59 -13.16 -4.47
C VAL A 89 1.97 -13.67 -3.17
N HIS A 90 1.54 -14.94 -3.17
CA HIS A 90 0.97 -15.61 -1.99
C HIS A 90 2.00 -16.49 -1.29
N ARG A 91 2.95 -15.87 -0.62
CA ARG A 91 3.98 -16.53 0.19
C ARG A 91 4.60 -15.55 1.18
N SER A 92 5.28 -16.07 2.19
CA SER A 92 6.16 -15.25 3.03
C SER A 92 7.38 -14.79 2.25
N ILE A 93 7.74 -13.53 2.44
CA ILE A 93 8.90 -12.88 1.85
C ILE A 93 9.87 -12.55 2.98
N SER A 94 11.18 -12.70 2.76
CA SER A 94 12.20 -12.31 3.73
C SER A 94 12.20 -10.79 3.93
N LYS A 95 12.69 -10.34 5.09
CA LYS A 95 12.74 -8.90 5.40
C LYS A 95 13.57 -8.13 4.36
N ASP A 96 14.71 -8.67 3.94
CA ASP A 96 15.58 -8.01 2.96
C ASP A 96 14.91 -7.88 1.59
N GLN A 97 14.19 -8.93 1.15
CA GLN A 97 13.41 -8.87 -0.08
C GLN A 97 12.27 -7.85 0.02
N LEU A 98 11.62 -7.76 1.19
CA LEU A 98 10.53 -6.83 1.42
C LEU A 98 11.02 -5.38 1.38
N MET A 99 12.16 -5.08 2.00
CA MET A 99 12.79 -3.75 1.92
C MET A 99 13.11 -3.37 0.47
N GLY A 100 13.66 -4.32 -0.32
CA GLY A 100 13.90 -4.08 -1.76
C GLY A 100 12.63 -3.82 -2.56
N ILE A 101 11.51 -4.48 -2.21
CA ILE A 101 10.21 -4.25 -2.86
C ILE A 101 9.66 -2.87 -2.46
N TYR A 102 9.77 -2.47 -1.18
CA TYR A 102 9.36 -1.14 -0.73
C TYR A 102 10.12 -0.05 -1.49
N ALA A 103 11.44 -0.11 -1.51
CA ALA A 103 12.28 0.87 -2.20
C ALA A 103 12.08 0.93 -3.74
N ALA A 104 11.51 -0.13 -4.33
CA ALA A 104 11.23 -0.17 -5.76
C ALA A 104 9.83 0.34 -6.13
N ALA A 105 8.92 0.46 -5.16
CA ALA A 105 7.53 0.81 -5.40
C ALA A 105 7.34 2.33 -5.43
N ASP A 106 6.59 2.80 -6.42
CA ASP A 106 6.30 4.22 -6.58
C ASP A 106 5.09 4.66 -5.73
N VAL A 107 4.11 3.76 -5.53
CA VAL A 107 2.93 4.02 -4.69
C VAL A 107 2.70 2.85 -3.74
N MET A 108 2.65 3.11 -2.43
CA MET A 108 2.11 2.14 -1.47
C MET A 108 0.61 2.36 -1.32
N LEU A 109 -0.18 1.29 -1.45
CA LEU A 109 -1.64 1.32 -1.34
C LEU A 109 -2.12 0.45 -0.18
N ILE A 110 -2.61 1.06 0.88
CA ILE A 110 -3.08 0.42 2.11
C ILE A 110 -4.58 0.71 2.30
N THR A 111 -5.40 -0.34 2.24
CA THR A 111 -6.86 -0.26 2.27
C THR A 111 -7.47 -1.04 3.45
N ALA A 112 -6.78 -1.10 4.57
CA ALA A 112 -7.25 -1.83 5.73
C ALA A 112 -8.57 -1.24 6.28
N PHE A 113 -9.58 -2.09 6.51
CA PHE A 113 -10.85 -1.69 7.15
C PHE A 113 -10.67 -1.29 8.62
N LYS A 114 -9.69 -1.89 9.28
CA LYS A 114 -9.29 -1.59 10.64
C LYS A 114 -7.89 -2.11 10.89
N ASP A 115 -7.02 -1.23 11.34
CA ASP A 115 -5.65 -1.58 11.73
C ASP A 115 -5.23 -0.68 12.90
N GLY A 116 -4.72 -1.27 13.99
CA GLY A 116 -4.33 -0.52 15.18
C GLY A 116 -3.17 0.45 14.96
N MET A 117 -2.26 0.15 14.03
CA MET A 117 -1.14 1.01 13.64
C MET A 117 -0.91 0.97 12.14
N ASN A 118 -0.59 -0.18 11.58
CA ASN A 118 -0.08 -0.45 10.24
C ASN A 118 1.40 -0.09 10.09
N LEU A 119 2.27 -0.99 10.55
CA LEU A 119 3.73 -0.82 10.43
C LEU A 119 4.21 -0.77 8.97
N VAL A 120 3.50 -1.44 8.04
CA VAL A 120 3.82 -1.43 6.60
C VAL A 120 3.87 0.00 6.05
N ALA A 121 2.94 0.87 6.47
CA ALA A 121 2.97 2.28 6.09
C ALA A 121 4.26 2.98 6.56
N LYS A 122 4.64 2.77 7.82
CA LYS A 122 5.86 3.36 8.39
C LYS A 122 7.13 2.77 7.77
N GLU A 123 7.16 1.46 7.51
CA GLU A 123 8.28 0.79 6.84
C GLU A 123 8.48 1.31 5.41
N TYR A 124 7.40 1.49 4.66
CA TYR A 124 7.46 2.08 3.32
C TYR A 124 8.02 3.51 3.36
N VAL A 125 7.47 4.36 4.21
CA VAL A 125 7.94 5.75 4.37
C VAL A 125 9.42 5.79 4.79
N ALA A 126 9.84 4.91 5.70
CA ALA A 126 11.25 4.81 6.12
C ALA A 126 12.20 4.41 4.99
N CYS A 127 11.73 3.67 3.98
CA CYS A 127 12.51 3.32 2.79
C CYS A 127 12.64 4.46 1.76
N HIS A 128 11.88 5.55 1.91
CA HIS A 128 11.81 6.67 0.96
C HIS A 128 12.34 7.98 1.57
N GLY A 129 13.47 7.89 2.28
CA GLY A 129 14.16 9.06 2.86
C GLY A 129 14.74 10.04 1.84
N ASP A 130 14.73 9.66 0.55
CA ASP A 130 15.07 10.52 -0.58
C ASP A 130 13.89 11.36 -1.09
N GLY A 131 12.73 11.25 -0.44
CA GLY A 131 11.49 11.94 -0.82
C GLY A 131 10.77 11.31 -2.00
N SER A 132 11.21 10.15 -2.51
CA SER A 132 10.51 9.45 -3.60
C SER A 132 9.25 8.73 -3.11
N GLY A 133 8.35 8.38 -4.06
CA GLY A 133 7.16 7.58 -3.80
C GLY A 133 5.98 8.32 -3.18
N ALA A 134 4.84 7.67 -3.14
CA ALA A 134 3.60 8.18 -2.55
C ALA A 134 2.90 7.12 -1.69
N LEU A 135 2.18 7.55 -0.67
CA LEU A 135 1.43 6.68 0.24
C LEU A 135 -0.07 6.97 0.12
N VAL A 136 -0.84 5.97 -0.31
CA VAL A 136 -2.30 5.93 -0.18
C VAL A 136 -2.65 5.09 1.03
N LEU A 137 -3.29 5.69 2.03
CA LEU A 137 -3.48 5.09 3.34
C LEU A 137 -4.95 5.14 3.78
N SER A 138 -5.45 4.02 4.26
CA SER A 138 -6.76 3.97 4.90
C SER A 138 -6.83 4.91 6.11
N GLU A 139 -7.86 5.74 6.19
CA GLU A 139 -8.17 6.59 7.35
C GLU A 139 -8.46 5.78 8.63
N PHE A 140 -8.73 4.46 8.51
CA PHE A 140 -8.94 3.55 9.63
C PHE A 140 -7.67 2.79 10.07
N ALA A 141 -6.52 3.15 9.53
CA ALA A 141 -5.21 2.71 10.03
C ALA A 141 -4.69 3.71 11.07
N GLY A 142 -4.21 3.23 12.22
CA GLY A 142 -3.70 4.11 13.27
C GLY A 142 -2.55 5.01 12.81
N ALA A 143 -1.73 4.55 11.86
CA ALA A 143 -0.69 5.35 11.24
C ALA A 143 -1.19 6.60 10.50
N ALA A 144 -2.48 6.66 10.10
CA ALA A 144 -3.05 7.81 9.41
C ALA A 144 -3.07 9.09 10.27
N VAL A 145 -3.08 8.95 11.60
CA VAL A 145 -3.01 10.07 12.53
C VAL A 145 -1.64 10.75 12.48
N GLU A 146 -0.58 9.96 12.29
CA GLU A 146 0.80 10.45 12.26
C GLU A 146 1.23 10.80 10.83
N LEU A 147 0.81 10.01 9.83
CA LEU A 147 1.16 10.18 8.42
C LEU A 147 0.07 10.96 7.67
N ASN A 148 -0.27 12.13 8.17
CA ASN A 148 -1.40 12.95 7.68
C ASN A 148 -1.15 13.58 6.30
N GLN A 149 0.07 13.51 5.77
CA GLN A 149 0.42 13.92 4.40
C GLN A 149 0.14 12.82 3.37
N ALA A 150 -0.25 11.61 3.81
CA ALA A 150 -0.68 10.55 2.92
C ALA A 150 -1.99 10.90 2.19
N PHE A 151 -2.22 10.27 1.04
CA PHE A 151 -3.51 10.31 0.36
C PHE A 151 -4.51 9.42 1.13
N LEU A 152 -5.28 10.02 2.04
CA LEU A 152 -6.18 9.28 2.91
C LEU A 152 -7.44 8.83 2.18
N CYS A 153 -7.76 7.54 2.26
CA CYS A 153 -8.95 6.96 1.63
C CYS A 153 -9.84 6.23 2.64
N ASN A 154 -11.14 6.22 2.35
CA ASN A 154 -12.09 5.35 3.04
C ASN A 154 -12.10 3.96 2.36
N PRO A 155 -11.62 2.89 3.01
CA PRO A 155 -11.54 1.55 2.41
C PRO A 155 -12.91 0.88 2.21
N HIS A 156 -13.99 1.42 2.80
CA HIS A 156 -15.37 0.96 2.59
C HIS A 156 -16.02 1.58 1.34
N ASP A 157 -15.38 2.59 0.75
CA ASP A 157 -15.85 3.30 -0.44
C ASP A 157 -14.83 3.13 -1.58
N ILE A 158 -15.21 2.37 -2.60
CA ILE A 158 -14.35 2.12 -3.78
C ILE A 158 -14.02 3.43 -4.51
N GLU A 159 -14.96 4.36 -4.60
CA GLU A 159 -14.73 5.66 -5.23
C GLU A 159 -13.68 6.48 -4.47
N SER A 160 -13.68 6.41 -3.13
CA SER A 160 -12.65 7.03 -2.30
C SER A 160 -11.27 6.44 -2.58
N ILE A 161 -11.14 5.10 -2.66
CA ILE A 161 -9.87 4.43 -2.99
C ILE A 161 -9.41 4.85 -4.39
N LYS A 162 -10.29 4.80 -5.39
CA LYS A 162 -10.00 5.20 -6.78
C LYS A 162 -9.49 6.64 -6.86
N LYS A 163 -10.21 7.55 -6.22
CA LYS A 163 -9.86 8.98 -6.19
C LYS A 163 -8.46 9.20 -5.63
N GLN A 164 -8.14 8.59 -4.49
CA GLN A 164 -6.85 8.82 -3.84
C GLN A 164 -5.70 8.11 -4.58
N LEU A 165 -5.93 6.92 -5.11
CA LEU A 165 -4.94 6.22 -5.92
C LEU A 165 -4.63 7.00 -7.20
N LEU A 166 -5.66 7.48 -7.91
CA LEU A 166 -5.47 8.27 -9.11
C LEU A 166 -4.76 9.60 -8.81
N ALA A 167 -5.10 10.25 -7.68
CA ALA A 167 -4.43 11.47 -7.24
C ALA A 167 -2.93 11.22 -6.98
N ALA A 168 -2.58 10.16 -6.26
CA ALA A 168 -1.18 9.80 -5.98
C ALA A 168 -0.39 9.53 -7.27
N VAL A 169 -0.93 8.71 -8.19
CA VAL A 169 -0.27 8.40 -9.46
C VAL A 169 -0.12 9.66 -10.34
N THR A 170 -1.13 10.53 -10.32
CA THR A 170 -1.10 11.78 -11.11
C THR A 170 -0.09 12.75 -10.54
N GLU A 171 -0.07 12.97 -9.22
CA GLU A 171 0.85 13.89 -8.55
C GLU A 171 2.31 13.47 -8.74
N LEU A 172 2.62 12.17 -8.62
CA LEU A 172 3.95 11.63 -8.91
C LEU A 172 4.47 12.02 -10.31
N ARG A 173 3.58 12.10 -11.30
CA ARG A 173 3.93 12.38 -12.69
C ARG A 173 3.94 13.87 -13.02
N SER A 174 3.00 14.65 -12.46
CA SER A 174 2.76 16.05 -12.83
C SER A 174 3.32 17.06 -11.83
N ALA A 175 3.51 16.67 -10.58
CA ALA A 175 3.98 17.53 -9.50
C ALA A 175 4.95 16.78 -8.55
N PRO A 176 6.11 16.32 -9.06
CA PRO A 176 7.03 15.48 -8.28
C PRO A 176 7.59 16.18 -7.03
N GLU A 177 7.72 17.49 -7.04
CA GLU A 177 8.20 18.24 -5.88
C GLU A 177 7.16 18.25 -4.74
N GLU A 178 5.88 18.36 -5.05
CA GLU A 178 4.80 18.30 -4.05
C GLU A 178 4.75 16.90 -3.41
N THR A 179 4.90 15.86 -4.22
CA THR A 179 4.98 14.46 -3.72
C THR A 179 6.19 14.28 -2.83
N ARG A 180 7.34 14.88 -3.20
CA ARG A 180 8.57 14.84 -2.41
C ARG A 180 8.35 15.51 -1.04
N GLU A 181 7.80 16.71 -1.01
CA GLU A 181 7.53 17.44 0.25
C GLU A 181 6.63 16.62 1.19
N ARG A 182 5.60 15.95 0.64
CA ARG A 182 4.74 15.06 1.42
C ARG A 182 5.51 13.88 2.02
N MET A 183 6.34 13.22 1.20
CA MET A 183 7.10 12.05 1.63
C MET A 183 8.17 12.43 2.66
N GLU A 184 8.89 13.54 2.44
CA GLU A 184 9.89 14.06 3.39
C GLU A 184 9.27 14.40 4.75
N ALA A 185 8.09 15.05 4.76
CA ALA A 185 7.38 15.35 6.00
C ALA A 185 6.95 14.06 6.74
N MET A 186 6.45 13.06 6.03
CA MET A 186 6.11 11.76 6.62
C MET A 186 7.35 11.01 7.10
N HIS A 187 8.45 11.06 6.37
CA HIS A 187 9.72 10.43 6.74
C HIS A 187 10.28 11.05 8.03
N GLN A 188 10.29 12.38 8.11
CA GLN A 188 10.69 13.09 9.32
C GLN A 188 9.85 12.66 10.52
N GLN A 189 8.52 12.57 10.36
CA GLN A 189 7.60 12.10 11.40
C GLN A 189 7.95 10.68 11.89
N VAL A 190 8.26 9.76 10.96
CA VAL A 190 8.63 8.38 11.31
C VAL A 190 9.95 8.31 12.06
N VAL A 191 10.95 9.11 11.65
CA VAL A 191 12.27 9.15 12.29
C VAL A 191 12.21 9.77 13.68
N GLU A 192 11.44 10.84 13.86
CA GLU A 192 11.31 11.53 15.15
C GLU A 192 10.47 10.75 16.18
N HIS A 193 9.57 9.88 15.70
CA HIS A 193 8.66 9.09 16.55
C HIS A 193 8.97 7.60 16.47
N ASP A 194 10.24 7.26 16.63
CA ASP A 194 10.72 5.88 16.65
C ASP A 194 10.34 5.15 17.97
N VAL A 195 10.75 3.90 18.10
CA VAL A 195 10.48 3.08 19.29
C VAL A 195 11.13 3.66 20.57
N GLU A 196 12.25 4.35 20.43
CA GLU A 196 12.95 4.98 21.58
C GLU A 196 12.16 6.20 22.08
N ALA A 197 11.71 7.07 21.18
CA ALA A 197 10.86 8.21 21.48
C ALA A 197 9.53 7.76 22.13
N TRP A 198 8.92 6.69 21.60
CA TRP A 198 7.72 6.09 22.17
C TRP A 198 7.97 5.57 23.61
N ALA A 199 9.05 4.81 23.82
CA ALA A 199 9.40 4.27 25.14
C ALA A 199 9.64 5.37 26.17
N LYS A 200 10.37 6.43 25.81
CA LYS A 200 10.60 7.61 26.67
C LYS A 200 9.28 8.29 27.05
N SER A 201 8.41 8.52 26.06
CA SER A 201 7.10 9.14 26.28
C SER A 201 6.24 8.30 27.23
N PHE A 202 6.20 6.98 27.01
CA PHE A 202 5.45 6.05 27.86
C PHE A 202 5.95 6.06 29.30
N LEU A 203 7.27 5.96 29.54
CA LEU A 203 7.87 5.99 30.88
C LEU A 203 7.61 7.33 31.57
N THR A 204 7.76 8.44 30.86
CA THR A 204 7.48 9.78 31.41
C THR A 204 6.02 9.92 31.83
N CYS A 205 5.09 9.38 31.04
CA CYS A 205 3.67 9.38 31.39
C CYS A 205 3.40 8.54 32.64
N LEU A 206 4.04 7.38 32.75
CA LEU A 206 3.89 6.49 33.89
C LEU A 206 4.39 7.15 35.21
N GLU A 207 5.57 7.80 35.16
CA GLU A 207 6.16 8.51 36.31
C GLU A 207 5.31 9.69 36.80
N ARG A 208 4.57 10.34 35.89
CA ARG A 208 3.68 11.46 36.27
C ARG A 208 2.39 11.02 36.96
N HIS A 209 2.04 9.76 36.85
CA HIS A 209 0.77 9.21 37.37
C HIS A 209 1.01 8.15 38.49
N ALA A 210 2.26 7.90 38.86
CA ALA A 210 2.67 7.07 40.02
C ALA A 210 2.83 7.93 41.27
#